data_9dd1bbfc7d4e719d209f691602cd0426
#
_entry.id   9dd1bbfc7d4e719d209f691602cd0426
#
_cell.length_a   1.000
_cell.length_b   1.000
_cell.length_c   1.000
_cell.angle_alpha   90.00
_cell.angle_beta   90.00
_cell.angle_gamma   90.00
#
_symmetry.space_group_name_H-M   'P 1'
#
loop_
_entity.id
_entity.type
_entity.pdbx_description
1 polymer ?
#
loop_
_entity_poly.entity_id
_entity_poly.type
_entity_poly.pdbx_seq_one_letter_code
_entity_poly.pdbx_strand_id
1 'polypeptide(L)'
;MEPDFADPLIAVRDLRKVYKVRGDKKAATEFVAVDSISFDIAKGETYGLIGESGSGKTTTGRMVLALEKATSGSVHFEGNDITTMSELDMRRYRKRMQIVFQDSGSAFNPRRSVGAQIGFALERFRMADKGEIRSRVLDMLSRVGMEAAHYDRYIHEFSGGQRQRLGIARALITDPDFLVLDEPTAALDVSVQAQILNLLKDLQQERDLTMLLITHNLALVEHMCDHAGVLDHGTLVESGPVDDLLTTPETALTRALVDAVLEPAAVAS
;
A
#
# COMPACT_ATOMS: atom_id res chain seq x y z
N MET A 1 -16.65 -1.19 17.91
CA MET A 1 -17.80 -0.73 17.10
C MET A 1 -17.50 -1.21 15.69
N GLU A 2 -18.30 -2.13 15.16
CA GLU A 2 -18.09 -2.61 13.78
C GLU A 2 -18.41 -1.44 12.85
N PRO A 3 -17.53 -1.12 11.87
CA PRO A 3 -17.85 -0.12 10.87
C PRO A 3 -18.99 -0.66 10.00
N ASP A 4 -20.11 0.05 10.00
CA ASP A 4 -21.31 -0.30 9.23
C ASP A 4 -21.17 0.22 7.79
N PHE A 5 -20.21 -0.33 7.05
CA PHE A 5 -20.17 -0.12 5.60
C PHE A 5 -21.03 -1.20 4.95
N ALA A 6 -22.14 -0.80 4.37
CA ALA A 6 -23.12 -1.72 3.77
C ALA A 6 -22.51 -2.64 2.70
N ASP A 7 -21.38 -2.25 2.03
CA ASP A 7 -20.64 -3.08 1.07
C ASP A 7 -19.19 -2.56 0.90
N PRO A 8 -18.24 -2.94 1.78
CA PRO A 8 -16.84 -2.52 1.64
C PRO A 8 -16.18 -3.16 0.40
N LEU A 9 -15.27 -2.43 -0.26
CA LEU A 9 -14.44 -3.00 -1.32
C LEU A 9 -13.51 -4.07 -0.75
N ILE A 10 -12.90 -3.79 0.41
CA ILE A 10 -12.03 -4.71 1.15
C ILE A 10 -12.63 -4.94 2.53
N ALA A 11 -12.85 -6.22 2.91
CA ALA A 11 -13.20 -6.59 4.27
C ALA A 11 -12.17 -7.58 4.82
N VAL A 12 -11.57 -7.23 5.94
CA VAL A 12 -10.58 -8.04 6.67
C VAL A 12 -11.24 -8.54 7.96
N ARG A 13 -11.18 -9.85 8.22
CA ARG A 13 -11.84 -10.48 9.38
C ARG A 13 -10.88 -11.41 10.10
N ASP A 14 -10.60 -11.13 11.38
CA ASP A 14 -9.75 -11.92 12.28
C ASP A 14 -8.43 -12.38 11.66
N LEU A 15 -7.85 -11.49 10.83
CA LEU A 15 -6.67 -11.82 10.02
C LEU A 15 -5.45 -12.02 10.92
N ARG A 16 -4.82 -13.19 10.81
CA ARG A 16 -3.70 -13.57 11.67
C ARG A 16 -2.53 -14.14 10.87
N LYS A 17 -1.30 -13.80 11.29
CA LYS A 17 -0.06 -14.34 10.73
C LYS A 17 0.90 -14.75 11.80
N VAL A 18 1.30 -16.02 11.76
CA VAL A 18 2.34 -16.62 12.62
C VAL A 18 3.47 -17.14 11.77
N TYR A 19 4.68 -16.74 12.06
CA TYR A 19 5.90 -17.27 11.44
C TYR A 19 6.56 -18.27 12.38
N LYS A 20 7.01 -19.41 11.83
CA LYS A 20 7.83 -20.37 12.54
C LYS A 20 9.30 -20.01 12.35
N VAL A 21 9.93 -19.52 13.41
CA VAL A 21 11.35 -19.17 13.42
C VAL A 21 12.14 -20.39 13.91
N ARG A 22 13.09 -20.88 13.12
CA ARG A 22 14.02 -21.94 13.57
C ARG A 22 15.05 -21.32 14.51
N GLY A 23 14.93 -21.61 15.78
CA GLY A 23 15.97 -21.28 16.76
C GLY A 23 17.16 -22.27 16.71
N ASP A 24 18.32 -21.84 17.21
CA ASP A 24 19.56 -22.65 17.28
C ASP A 24 19.46 -23.92 18.15
N LYS A 25 18.39 -24.07 18.92
CA LYS A 25 18.16 -25.23 19.80
C LYS A 25 16.76 -25.80 19.55
N LYS A 26 16.68 -26.78 18.62
CA LYS A 26 15.59 -27.77 18.41
C LYS A 26 14.12 -27.43 18.68
N ALA A 27 13.76 -26.27 19.21
CA ALA A 27 12.38 -25.83 19.37
C ALA A 27 12.10 -24.70 18.37
N ALA A 28 11.13 -24.87 17.50
CA ALA A 28 10.64 -23.80 16.67
C ALA A 28 9.95 -22.76 17.58
N THR A 29 10.42 -21.52 17.56
CA THR A 29 9.76 -20.41 18.25
C THR A 29 8.74 -19.82 17.28
N GLU A 30 7.52 -19.57 17.75
CA GLU A 30 6.49 -18.89 16.95
C GLU A 30 6.59 -17.38 17.17
N PHE A 31 6.53 -16.63 16.07
CA PHE A 31 6.47 -15.18 16.07
C PHE A 31 5.11 -14.76 15.45
N VAL A 32 4.28 -14.13 16.26
CA VAL A 32 2.99 -13.59 15.81
C VAL A 32 3.25 -12.20 15.21
N ALA A 33 3.15 -12.09 13.90
CA ALA A 33 3.37 -10.84 13.17
C ALA A 33 2.10 -10.02 13.03
N VAL A 34 0.93 -10.68 12.99
CA VAL A 34 -0.40 -10.07 12.97
C VAL A 34 -1.32 -10.97 13.79
N ASP A 35 -2.10 -10.40 14.71
CA ASP A 35 -2.93 -11.13 15.66
C ASP A 35 -4.40 -10.69 15.61
N SER A 36 -5.18 -11.40 14.81
CA SER A 36 -6.64 -11.32 14.74
C SER A 36 -7.18 -9.88 14.50
N ILE A 37 -6.65 -9.20 13.47
CA ILE A 37 -7.11 -7.86 13.12
C ILE A 37 -8.31 -7.90 12.17
N SER A 38 -9.23 -6.93 12.35
CA SER A 38 -10.42 -6.77 11.51
C SER A 38 -10.62 -5.30 11.18
N PHE A 39 -10.85 -4.98 9.90
CA PHE A 39 -11.20 -3.64 9.42
C PHE A 39 -11.82 -3.71 8.03
N ASP A 40 -12.50 -2.63 7.64
CA ASP A 40 -13.12 -2.47 6.34
C ASP A 40 -12.57 -1.24 5.62
N ILE A 41 -12.57 -1.28 4.28
CA ILE A 41 -12.23 -0.14 3.43
C ILE A 41 -13.37 0.03 2.42
N ALA A 42 -14.08 1.15 2.50
CA ALA A 42 -15.13 1.47 1.55
C ALA A 42 -14.54 1.78 0.16
N LYS A 43 -15.37 1.65 -0.87
CA LYS A 43 -14.96 1.98 -2.23
C LYS A 43 -14.63 3.48 -2.34
N GLY A 44 -13.52 3.83 -3.01
CA GLY A 44 -13.03 5.20 -3.17
C GLY A 44 -12.36 5.79 -1.93
N GLU A 45 -12.34 5.07 -0.81
CA GLU A 45 -11.76 5.49 0.47
C GLU A 45 -10.25 5.20 0.53
N THR A 46 -9.52 6.03 1.27
CA THR A 46 -8.16 5.72 1.73
C THR A 46 -8.17 5.34 3.21
N TYR A 47 -7.78 4.11 3.52
CA TYR A 47 -7.57 3.62 4.88
C TYR A 47 -6.09 3.67 5.26
N GLY A 48 -5.75 4.35 6.36
CA GLY A 48 -4.40 4.41 6.91
C GLY A 48 -4.10 3.27 7.88
N LEU A 49 -3.00 2.55 7.71
CA LEU A 49 -2.50 1.60 8.70
C LEU A 49 -1.22 2.15 9.32
N ILE A 50 -1.31 2.58 10.58
CA ILE A 50 -0.29 3.32 11.31
C ILE A 50 0.37 2.41 12.34
N GLY A 51 1.63 2.66 12.68
CA GLY A 51 2.34 1.99 13.77
C GLY A 51 3.85 2.05 13.59
N GLU A 52 4.57 1.62 14.60
CA GLU A 52 6.04 1.57 14.57
C GLU A 52 6.58 0.54 13.56
N SER A 53 7.88 0.63 13.27
CA SER A 53 8.56 -0.38 12.45
C SER A 53 8.47 -1.76 13.13
N GLY A 54 8.07 -2.79 12.36
CA GLY A 54 7.88 -4.13 12.89
C GLY A 54 6.51 -4.41 13.53
N SER A 55 5.57 -3.46 13.56
CA SER A 55 4.22 -3.68 14.11
C SER A 55 3.33 -4.63 13.28
N GLY A 56 3.75 -5.03 12.07
CA GLY A 56 2.97 -5.96 11.22
C GLY A 56 2.31 -5.34 10.00
N LYS A 57 2.42 -4.02 9.76
CA LYS A 57 1.76 -3.29 8.67
C LYS A 57 2.02 -3.87 7.27
N THR A 58 3.30 -3.99 6.90
CA THR A 58 3.68 -4.56 5.59
C THR A 58 3.18 -6.00 5.42
N THR A 59 3.22 -6.80 6.50
CA THR A 59 2.66 -8.17 6.50
C THR A 59 1.16 -8.14 6.25
N THR A 60 0.44 -7.24 6.92
CA THR A 60 -1.00 -7.02 6.70
C THR A 60 -1.29 -6.64 5.26
N GLY A 61 -0.61 -5.63 4.70
CA GLY A 61 -0.81 -5.23 3.30
C GLY A 61 -0.55 -6.36 2.30
N ARG A 62 0.47 -7.19 2.55
CA ARG A 62 0.75 -8.38 1.71
C ARG A 62 -0.34 -9.45 1.83
N MET A 63 -0.90 -9.66 3.02
CA MET A 63 -2.01 -10.60 3.21
C MET A 63 -3.30 -10.08 2.56
N VAL A 64 -3.60 -8.79 2.67
CA VAL A 64 -4.76 -8.16 2.00
C VAL A 64 -4.70 -8.34 0.49
N LEU A 65 -3.52 -8.33 -0.10
CA LEU A 65 -3.31 -8.61 -1.52
C LEU A 65 -3.18 -10.12 -1.84
N ALA A 66 -3.34 -11.00 -0.87
CA ALA A 66 -3.05 -12.44 -1.01
C ALA A 66 -1.66 -12.72 -1.62
N LEU A 67 -0.66 -11.86 -1.35
CA LEU A 67 0.76 -12.07 -1.67
C LEU A 67 1.46 -12.88 -0.57
N GLU A 68 0.91 -12.84 0.63
CA GLU A 68 1.33 -13.60 1.81
C GLU A 68 0.14 -14.40 2.32
N LYS A 69 0.31 -15.68 2.61
CA LYS A 69 -0.76 -16.52 3.15
C LYS A 69 -1.01 -16.19 4.62
N ALA A 70 -2.25 -15.93 4.98
CA ALA A 70 -2.68 -15.85 6.37
C ALA A 70 -2.55 -17.20 7.07
N THR A 71 -2.35 -17.19 8.39
CA THR A 71 -2.43 -18.39 9.23
C THR A 71 -3.88 -18.71 9.55
N SER A 72 -4.72 -17.68 9.78
CA SER A 72 -6.16 -17.78 9.96
C SER A 72 -6.83 -16.43 9.64
N GLY A 73 -8.15 -16.39 9.66
CA GLY A 73 -8.94 -15.22 9.27
C GLY A 73 -9.17 -15.17 7.77
N SER A 74 -9.82 -14.11 7.30
CA SER A 74 -10.19 -13.97 5.89
C SER A 74 -10.04 -12.54 5.37
N VAL A 75 -9.84 -12.42 4.06
CA VAL A 75 -9.85 -11.17 3.29
C VAL A 75 -10.87 -11.31 2.17
N HIS A 76 -11.79 -10.37 2.08
CA HIS A 76 -12.79 -10.32 1.03
C HIS A 76 -12.56 -9.10 0.14
N PHE A 77 -12.66 -9.30 -1.16
CA PHE A 77 -12.66 -8.26 -2.18
C PHE A 77 -14.03 -8.27 -2.87
N GLU A 78 -14.80 -7.19 -2.75
CA GLU A 78 -16.19 -7.12 -3.21
C GLU A 78 -17.01 -8.34 -2.74
N GLY A 79 -16.94 -8.66 -1.45
CA GLY A 79 -17.65 -9.79 -0.85
C GLY A 79 -17.09 -11.17 -1.18
N ASN A 80 -16.11 -11.29 -2.08
CA ASN A 80 -15.51 -12.58 -2.44
C ASN A 80 -14.30 -12.88 -1.55
N ASP A 81 -14.30 -14.00 -0.83
CA ASP A 81 -13.14 -14.45 -0.06
C ASP A 81 -11.98 -14.81 -1.01
N ILE A 82 -10.89 -14.02 -0.90
CA ILE A 82 -9.67 -14.21 -1.69
C ILE A 82 -8.55 -14.91 -0.92
N THR A 83 -8.75 -15.20 0.38
CA THR A 83 -7.70 -15.66 1.31
C THR A 83 -7.05 -16.97 0.87
N THR A 84 -7.88 -17.90 0.38
CA THR A 84 -7.47 -19.26 0.04
C THR A 84 -7.55 -19.56 -1.45
N MET A 85 -7.79 -18.52 -2.28
CA MET A 85 -7.88 -18.70 -3.73
C MET A 85 -6.58 -19.26 -4.32
N SER A 86 -6.72 -20.10 -5.35
CA SER A 86 -5.58 -20.53 -6.14
C SER A 86 -4.98 -19.36 -6.95
N GLU A 87 -3.70 -19.46 -7.33
CA GLU A 87 -3.07 -18.43 -8.20
C GLU A 87 -3.81 -18.27 -9.54
N LEU A 88 -4.45 -19.32 -10.03
CA LEU A 88 -5.24 -19.25 -11.26
C LEU A 88 -6.50 -18.39 -11.06
N ASP A 89 -7.21 -18.57 -9.95
CA ASP A 89 -8.41 -17.80 -9.62
C ASP A 89 -8.04 -16.36 -9.26
N MET A 90 -6.93 -16.15 -8.54
CA MET A 90 -6.41 -14.83 -8.21
C MET A 90 -6.02 -13.99 -9.43
N ARG A 91 -5.77 -14.59 -10.59
CA ARG A 91 -5.34 -13.87 -11.80
C ARG A 91 -6.31 -12.75 -12.22
N ARG A 92 -7.62 -12.96 -12.04
CA ARG A 92 -8.64 -11.95 -12.34
C ARG A 92 -8.58 -10.74 -11.38
N TYR A 93 -8.17 -10.97 -10.13
CA TYR A 93 -8.04 -9.93 -9.10
C TYR A 93 -6.69 -9.22 -9.19
N ARG A 94 -5.61 -9.89 -9.61
CA ARG A 94 -4.26 -9.32 -9.70
C ARG A 94 -4.16 -8.04 -10.53
N LYS A 95 -4.99 -7.87 -11.56
CA LYS A 95 -5.02 -6.64 -12.35
C LYS A 95 -5.76 -5.50 -11.64
N ARG A 96 -6.70 -5.84 -10.73
CA ARG A 96 -7.56 -4.93 -9.98
C ARG A 96 -6.95 -4.51 -8.65
N MET A 97 -6.00 -5.30 -8.13
CA MET A 97 -5.34 -5.07 -6.83
C MET A 97 -3.83 -4.97 -7.05
N GLN A 98 -3.25 -3.82 -6.74
CA GLN A 98 -1.85 -3.53 -6.99
C GLN A 98 -1.14 -3.04 -5.74
N ILE A 99 0.20 -2.98 -5.78
CA ILE A 99 1.05 -2.49 -4.69
C ILE A 99 2.15 -1.57 -5.20
N VAL A 100 2.37 -0.48 -4.47
CA VAL A 100 3.57 0.34 -4.54
C VAL A 100 4.43 0.00 -3.33
N PHE A 101 5.63 -0.53 -3.58
CA PHE A 101 6.57 -0.93 -2.53
C PHE A 101 7.37 0.26 -1.99
N GLN A 102 7.84 0.15 -0.77
CA GLN A 102 8.74 1.11 -0.11
C GLN A 102 9.99 1.39 -0.96
N ASP A 103 10.64 0.35 -1.47
CA ASP A 103 11.70 0.46 -2.47
C ASP A 103 11.16 0.05 -3.85
N SER A 104 10.53 1.00 -4.53
CA SER A 104 9.99 0.76 -5.87
C SER A 104 11.07 0.40 -6.88
N GLY A 105 12.32 0.83 -6.68
CA GLY A 105 13.44 0.52 -7.55
C GLY A 105 13.79 -0.96 -7.57
N SER A 106 13.77 -1.63 -6.41
CA SER A 106 14.06 -3.05 -6.27
C SER A 106 13.06 -3.96 -7.00
N ALA A 107 11.85 -3.44 -7.22
CA ALA A 107 10.80 -4.17 -7.92
C ALA A 107 10.96 -4.19 -9.46
N PHE A 108 11.98 -3.50 -10.00
CA PHE A 108 12.32 -3.50 -11.43
C PHE A 108 13.52 -4.41 -11.72
N ASN A 109 13.45 -5.13 -12.82
CA ASN A 109 14.60 -5.87 -13.35
C ASN A 109 15.62 -4.90 -13.95
N PRO A 110 16.88 -4.82 -13.44
CA PRO A 110 17.88 -3.86 -13.91
C PRO A 110 18.32 -4.09 -15.35
N ARG A 111 17.99 -5.25 -15.96
CA ARG A 111 18.36 -5.62 -17.32
C ARG A 111 17.28 -5.33 -18.36
N ARG A 112 16.16 -4.74 -17.97
CA ARG A 112 15.06 -4.40 -18.89
C ARG A 112 14.75 -2.92 -18.79
N SER A 113 14.37 -2.30 -19.93
CA SER A 113 13.94 -0.92 -19.92
C SER A 113 12.66 -0.74 -19.08
N VAL A 114 12.50 0.44 -18.51
CA VAL A 114 11.36 0.79 -17.65
C VAL A 114 10.04 0.64 -18.40
N GLY A 115 9.96 1.17 -19.63
CA GLY A 115 8.74 1.09 -20.43
C GLY A 115 8.32 -0.34 -20.75
N ALA A 116 9.29 -1.21 -21.08
CA ALA A 116 9.00 -2.63 -21.32
C ALA A 116 8.48 -3.36 -20.06
N GLN A 117 8.88 -2.92 -18.86
CA GLN A 117 8.44 -3.54 -17.62
C GLN A 117 7.07 -3.04 -17.19
N ILE A 118 6.79 -1.74 -17.37
CA ILE A 118 5.46 -1.18 -17.11
C ILE A 118 4.45 -1.79 -18.09
N GLY A 119 4.78 -1.85 -19.38
CA GLY A 119 3.91 -2.42 -20.42
C GLY A 119 3.68 -3.93 -20.29
N PHE A 120 4.58 -4.66 -19.59
CA PHE A 120 4.45 -6.09 -19.39
C PHE A 120 3.13 -6.49 -18.69
N ALA A 121 2.61 -5.66 -17.77
CA ALA A 121 1.34 -5.92 -17.12
C ALA A 121 0.17 -5.91 -18.12
N LEU A 122 0.15 -4.94 -19.05
CA LEU A 122 -0.86 -4.85 -20.11
C LEU A 122 -0.84 -6.09 -21.01
N GLU A 123 0.36 -6.53 -21.42
CA GLU A 123 0.54 -7.74 -22.20
C GLU A 123 0.10 -9.00 -21.43
N ARG A 124 0.55 -9.13 -20.18
CA ARG A 124 0.30 -10.29 -19.31
C ARG A 124 -1.19 -10.49 -19.02
N PHE A 125 -1.92 -9.40 -18.81
CA PHE A 125 -3.37 -9.42 -18.56
C PHE A 125 -4.22 -9.26 -19.83
N ARG A 126 -3.60 -9.15 -21.00
CA ARG A 126 -4.28 -8.95 -22.31
C ARG A 126 -5.19 -7.72 -22.31
N MET A 127 -4.69 -6.61 -21.78
CA MET A 127 -5.44 -5.36 -21.64
C MET A 127 -5.22 -4.38 -22.78
N ALA A 128 -4.23 -4.64 -23.65
CA ALA A 128 -3.94 -3.86 -24.83
C ALA A 128 -3.26 -4.72 -25.90
N ASP A 129 -3.44 -4.34 -27.15
CA ASP A 129 -2.71 -4.92 -28.26
C ASP A 129 -1.25 -4.42 -28.31
N LYS A 130 -0.36 -5.19 -28.91
CA LYS A 130 1.09 -4.86 -28.94
C LYS A 130 1.38 -3.46 -29.47
N GLY A 131 0.58 -2.96 -30.41
CA GLY A 131 0.72 -1.62 -30.97
C GLY A 131 0.32 -0.51 -30.01
N GLU A 132 -0.57 -0.79 -29.07
CA GLU A 132 -1.12 0.18 -28.11
C GLU A 132 -0.30 0.27 -26.81
N ILE A 133 0.43 -0.81 -26.47
CA ILE A 133 1.16 -0.87 -25.19
C ILE A 133 2.09 0.32 -25.01
N ARG A 134 2.87 0.67 -26.07
CA ARG A 134 3.82 1.78 -25.98
C ARG A 134 3.14 3.12 -25.72
N SER A 135 2.04 3.43 -26.40
CA SER A 135 1.31 4.68 -26.20
C SER A 135 0.71 4.76 -24.78
N ARG A 136 0.07 3.68 -24.31
CA ARG A 136 -0.48 3.64 -22.94
C ARG A 136 0.59 3.81 -21.86
N VAL A 137 1.78 3.24 -22.06
CA VAL A 137 2.90 3.44 -21.14
C VAL A 137 3.40 4.88 -21.18
N LEU A 138 3.53 5.48 -22.36
CA LEU A 138 3.95 6.87 -22.50
C LEU A 138 2.95 7.83 -21.85
N ASP A 139 1.64 7.59 -22.02
CA ASP A 139 0.59 8.35 -21.35
C ASP A 139 0.69 8.24 -19.83
N MET A 140 0.92 7.01 -19.30
CA MET A 140 1.10 6.79 -17.88
C MET A 140 2.38 7.46 -17.34
N LEU A 141 3.50 7.40 -18.08
CA LEU A 141 4.73 8.11 -17.73
C LEU A 141 4.49 9.62 -17.62
N SER A 142 3.78 10.20 -18.59
CA SER A 142 3.40 11.62 -18.56
C SER A 142 2.58 11.96 -17.33
N ARG A 143 1.60 11.14 -16.97
CA ARG A 143 0.74 11.33 -15.78
C ARG A 143 1.52 11.34 -14.47
N VAL A 144 2.56 10.52 -14.36
CA VAL A 144 3.43 10.53 -13.17
C VAL A 144 4.58 11.55 -13.27
N GLY A 145 4.51 12.49 -14.24
CA GLY A 145 5.50 13.55 -14.40
C GLY A 145 6.85 13.07 -14.95
N MET A 146 6.82 12.00 -15.76
CA MET A 146 8.01 11.44 -16.42
C MET A 146 7.97 11.73 -17.92
N GLU A 147 9.14 11.91 -18.53
CA GLU A 147 9.27 12.21 -19.96
C GLU A 147 9.19 10.95 -20.85
N ALA A 148 8.78 11.09 -22.09
CA ALA A 148 8.72 10.00 -23.06
C ALA A 148 10.10 9.31 -23.28
N ALA A 149 11.20 10.07 -23.21
CA ALA A 149 12.56 9.55 -23.33
C ALA A 149 12.93 8.56 -22.21
N HIS A 150 12.21 8.59 -21.07
CA HIS A 150 12.43 7.67 -19.96
C HIS A 150 11.97 6.23 -20.26
N TYR A 151 11.14 6.02 -21.29
CA TYR A 151 10.63 4.70 -21.67
C TYR A 151 11.75 3.67 -21.94
N ASP A 152 12.78 4.07 -22.65
CA ASP A 152 13.86 3.17 -23.11
C ASP A 152 15.02 3.08 -22.10
N ARG A 153 15.00 3.84 -21.00
CA ARG A 153 16.01 3.86 -19.94
C ARG A 153 15.85 2.71 -18.93
N TYR A 154 16.91 2.45 -18.18
CA TYR A 154 16.96 1.40 -17.14
C TYR A 154 16.80 2.00 -15.76
N ILE A 155 16.26 1.23 -14.80
CA ILE A 155 15.88 1.72 -13.46
C ILE A 155 17.05 2.36 -12.69
N HIS A 156 18.30 1.90 -12.88
CA HIS A 156 19.47 2.42 -12.21
C HIS A 156 19.89 3.84 -12.67
N GLU A 157 19.36 4.31 -13.80
CA GLU A 157 19.62 5.66 -14.33
C GLU A 157 18.70 6.74 -13.72
N PHE A 158 17.86 6.40 -12.75
CA PHE A 158 16.87 7.30 -12.16
C PHE A 158 17.18 7.63 -10.70
N SER A 159 16.80 8.85 -10.26
CA SER A 159 16.83 9.24 -8.85
C SER A 159 15.80 8.47 -8.02
N GLY A 160 15.90 8.50 -6.69
CA GLY A 160 14.95 7.84 -5.79
C GLY A 160 13.51 8.25 -6.04
N GLY A 161 13.22 9.54 -6.14
CA GLY A 161 11.88 10.05 -6.44
C GLY A 161 11.36 9.65 -7.82
N GLN A 162 12.24 9.63 -8.83
CA GLN A 162 11.87 9.13 -10.16
C GLN A 162 11.54 7.63 -10.13
N ARG A 163 12.33 6.81 -9.40
CA ARG A 163 12.04 5.37 -9.22
C ARG A 163 10.68 5.16 -8.55
N GLN A 164 10.35 6.00 -7.57
CA GLN A 164 9.05 5.93 -6.90
C GLN A 164 7.90 6.24 -7.87
N ARG A 165 8.01 7.31 -8.67
CA ARG A 165 7.04 7.63 -9.75
C ARG A 165 6.86 6.49 -10.75
N LEU A 166 7.96 5.85 -11.14
CA LEU A 166 7.93 4.68 -12.01
C LEU A 166 7.25 3.47 -11.36
N GLY A 167 7.45 3.26 -10.05
CA GLY A 167 6.74 2.25 -9.26
C GLY A 167 5.24 2.48 -9.24
N ILE A 168 4.82 3.74 -9.05
CA ILE A 168 3.42 4.16 -9.10
C ILE A 168 2.86 3.94 -10.53
N ALA A 169 3.58 4.37 -11.58
CA ALA A 169 3.17 4.13 -12.97
C ALA A 169 2.95 2.64 -13.26
N ARG A 170 3.84 1.78 -12.75
CA ARG A 170 3.74 0.33 -12.92
C ARG A 170 2.52 -0.26 -12.20
N ALA A 171 2.20 0.24 -11.03
CA ALA A 171 1.03 -0.21 -10.29
C ALA A 171 -0.28 0.26 -10.94
N LEU A 172 -0.31 1.50 -11.45
CA LEU A 172 -1.51 2.12 -12.01
C LEU A 172 -1.80 1.77 -13.47
N ILE A 173 -0.83 1.18 -14.22
CA ILE A 173 -1.00 0.90 -15.65
C ILE A 173 -2.14 -0.09 -15.95
N THR A 174 -2.51 -0.91 -14.96
CA THR A 174 -3.62 -1.87 -15.06
C THR A 174 -4.97 -1.27 -14.69
N ASP A 175 -5.02 0.01 -14.32
CA ASP A 175 -6.23 0.69 -13.86
C ASP A 175 -6.90 -0.07 -12.70
N PRO A 176 -6.20 -0.21 -11.56
CA PRO A 176 -6.68 -1.02 -10.44
C PRO A 176 -7.82 -0.34 -9.68
N ASP A 177 -8.68 -1.13 -9.04
CA ASP A 177 -9.72 -0.65 -8.12
C ASP A 177 -9.15 -0.45 -6.71
N PHE A 178 -8.08 -1.20 -6.37
CA PHE A 178 -7.44 -1.17 -5.05
C PHE A 178 -5.92 -1.08 -5.14
N LEU A 179 -5.33 -0.17 -4.35
CA LEU A 179 -3.90 0.07 -4.31
C LEU A 179 -3.37 0.04 -2.87
N VAL A 180 -2.42 -0.83 -2.59
CA VAL A 180 -1.64 -0.79 -1.34
C VAL A 180 -0.41 0.10 -1.56
N LEU A 181 -0.21 1.05 -0.67
CA LEU A 181 0.92 1.97 -0.64
C LEU A 181 1.76 1.65 0.59
N ASP A 182 2.84 0.87 0.42
CA ASP A 182 3.72 0.47 1.52
C ASP A 182 4.86 1.47 1.66
N GLU A 183 4.74 2.40 2.63
CA GLU A 183 5.70 3.49 2.88
C GLU A 183 6.10 4.27 1.60
N PRO A 184 5.14 4.81 0.84
CA PRO A 184 5.38 5.25 -0.55
C PRO A 184 6.32 6.47 -0.65
N THR A 185 6.66 7.13 0.45
CA THR A 185 7.45 8.37 0.45
C THR A 185 8.63 8.36 1.44
N ALA A 186 8.89 7.25 2.14
CA ALA A 186 9.87 7.17 3.25
C ALA A 186 11.31 7.54 2.86
N ALA A 187 11.70 7.39 1.59
CA ALA A 187 13.05 7.66 1.11
C ALA A 187 13.15 8.94 0.26
N LEU A 188 12.16 9.84 0.35
CA LEU A 188 12.05 11.02 -0.50
C LEU A 188 12.23 12.31 0.28
N ASP A 189 12.78 13.34 -0.36
CA ASP A 189 12.75 14.69 0.17
C ASP A 189 11.32 15.26 0.21
N VAL A 190 11.08 16.23 1.09
CA VAL A 190 9.75 16.79 1.37
C VAL A 190 9.06 17.33 0.11
N SER A 191 9.81 17.91 -0.82
CA SER A 191 9.26 18.47 -2.07
C SER A 191 8.74 17.39 -2.99
N VAL A 192 9.51 16.31 -3.19
CA VAL A 192 9.11 15.16 -4.02
C VAL A 192 7.98 14.38 -3.36
N GLN A 193 8.02 14.25 -2.02
CA GLN A 193 6.94 13.63 -1.25
C GLN A 193 5.59 14.31 -1.51
N ALA A 194 5.52 15.64 -1.36
CA ALA A 194 4.29 16.39 -1.60
C ALA A 194 3.76 16.20 -3.03
N GLN A 195 4.65 16.18 -4.04
CA GLN A 195 4.25 15.97 -5.43
C GLN A 195 3.66 14.57 -5.67
N ILE A 196 4.21 13.54 -5.02
CA ILE A 196 3.71 12.16 -5.12
C ILE A 196 2.36 12.01 -4.42
N LEU A 197 2.19 12.61 -3.25
CA LEU A 197 0.92 12.56 -2.51
C LEU A 197 -0.20 13.25 -3.29
N ASN A 198 0.06 14.44 -3.83
CA ASN A 198 -0.91 15.13 -4.67
C ASN A 198 -1.29 14.32 -5.90
N LEU A 199 -0.29 13.72 -6.59
CA LEU A 199 -0.54 12.82 -7.71
C LEU A 199 -1.46 11.64 -7.32
N LEU A 200 -1.22 11.00 -6.18
CA LEU A 200 -2.05 9.88 -5.70
C LEU A 200 -3.46 10.33 -5.36
N LYS A 201 -3.62 11.51 -4.76
CA LYS A 201 -4.92 12.10 -4.43
C LYS A 201 -5.71 12.49 -5.67
N ASP A 202 -5.06 13.10 -6.65
CA ASP A 202 -5.68 13.42 -7.94
C ASP A 202 -6.18 12.15 -8.64
N LEU A 203 -5.36 11.10 -8.66
CA LEU A 203 -5.71 9.80 -9.25
C LEU A 203 -6.83 9.09 -8.49
N GLN A 204 -6.88 9.22 -7.15
CA GLN A 204 -7.99 8.72 -6.34
C GLN A 204 -9.31 9.36 -6.75
N GLN A 205 -9.33 10.68 -6.82
CA GLN A 205 -10.54 11.45 -7.18
C GLN A 205 -10.99 11.19 -8.62
N GLU A 206 -10.04 11.09 -9.57
CA GLU A 206 -10.35 10.85 -10.98
C GLU A 206 -10.93 9.46 -11.26
N ARG A 207 -10.56 8.44 -10.46
CA ARG A 207 -10.80 7.02 -10.76
C ARG A 207 -11.59 6.26 -9.71
N ASP A 208 -12.02 6.93 -8.66
CA ASP A 208 -12.66 6.27 -7.50
C ASP A 208 -11.77 5.16 -6.91
N LEU A 209 -10.44 5.43 -6.88
CA LEU A 209 -9.42 4.47 -6.47
C LEU A 209 -9.44 4.28 -4.96
N THR A 210 -9.62 3.05 -4.52
CA THR A 210 -9.54 2.69 -3.10
C THR A 210 -8.10 2.41 -2.70
N MET A 211 -7.64 2.90 -1.53
CA MET A 211 -6.26 2.77 -1.11
C MET A 211 -6.10 2.24 0.33
N LEU A 212 -5.07 1.45 0.55
CA LEU A 212 -4.52 1.13 1.88
C LEU A 212 -3.14 1.79 2.00
N LEU A 213 -3.04 2.85 2.79
CA LEU A 213 -1.78 3.56 3.05
C LEU A 213 -1.12 2.99 4.31
N ILE A 214 0.04 2.39 4.16
CA ILE A 214 0.89 1.90 5.26
C ILE A 214 1.97 2.93 5.52
N THR A 215 2.01 3.50 6.72
CA THR A 215 2.99 4.50 7.09
C THR A 215 3.17 4.59 8.60
N HIS A 216 4.28 5.18 9.05
CA HIS A 216 4.49 5.62 10.42
C HIS A 216 4.31 7.14 10.58
N ASN A 217 4.01 7.86 9.50
CA ASN A 217 3.90 9.32 9.48
C ASN A 217 2.43 9.76 9.55
N LEU A 218 2.00 10.28 10.70
CA LEU A 218 0.64 10.76 10.94
C LEU A 218 0.24 11.94 10.05
N ALA A 219 1.17 12.82 9.69
CA ALA A 219 0.85 13.94 8.78
C ALA A 219 0.45 13.45 7.38
N LEU A 220 0.97 12.28 6.94
CA LEU A 220 0.50 11.65 5.70
C LEU A 220 -0.91 11.10 5.86
N VAL A 221 -1.21 10.52 7.01
CA VAL A 221 -2.54 9.96 7.30
C VAL A 221 -3.58 11.05 7.34
N GLU A 222 -3.32 12.15 8.06
CA GLU A 222 -4.18 13.34 8.09
C GLU A 222 -4.47 13.89 6.68
N HIS A 223 -3.45 13.91 5.82
CA HIS A 223 -3.60 14.44 4.48
C HIS A 223 -4.32 13.52 3.49
N MET A 224 -4.14 12.20 3.62
CA MET A 224 -4.50 11.22 2.60
C MET A 224 -5.66 10.31 2.98
N CYS A 225 -5.95 10.11 4.27
CA CYS A 225 -6.84 9.05 4.72
C CYS A 225 -8.18 9.58 5.25
N ASP A 226 -9.22 8.80 5.03
CA ASP A 226 -10.57 9.04 5.58
C ASP A 226 -10.71 8.34 6.93
N HIS A 227 -10.25 7.08 6.99
CA HIS A 227 -10.17 6.27 8.22
C HIS A 227 -8.76 5.75 8.42
N ALA A 228 -8.44 5.41 9.66
CA ALA A 228 -7.16 4.76 9.95
C ALA A 228 -7.27 3.77 11.11
N GLY A 229 -6.26 2.90 11.21
CA GLY A 229 -6.07 1.99 12.33
C GLY A 229 -4.64 2.01 12.83
N VAL A 230 -4.48 1.99 14.14
CA VAL A 230 -3.19 1.97 14.82
C VAL A 230 -2.83 0.53 15.16
N LEU A 231 -1.73 0.06 14.59
CA LEU A 231 -1.22 -1.30 14.78
C LEU A 231 -0.04 -1.30 15.75
N ASP A 232 -0.17 -2.07 16.83
CA ASP A 232 0.87 -2.28 17.81
C ASP A 232 1.15 -3.79 17.99
N HIS A 233 2.41 -4.19 17.80
CA HIS A 233 2.84 -5.60 17.96
C HIS A 233 1.88 -6.63 17.34
N GLY A 234 1.37 -6.34 16.15
CA GLY A 234 0.45 -7.20 15.40
C GLY A 234 -1.02 -7.04 15.74
N THR A 235 -1.38 -6.23 16.70
CA THR A 235 -2.76 -6.00 17.17
C THR A 235 -3.26 -4.63 16.73
N LEU A 236 -4.48 -4.55 16.22
CA LEU A 236 -5.15 -3.28 15.92
C LEU A 236 -5.70 -2.71 17.23
N VAL A 237 -5.04 -1.70 17.81
CA VAL A 237 -5.36 -1.17 19.15
C VAL A 237 -6.39 -0.06 19.11
N GLU A 238 -6.51 0.65 17.99
CA GLU A 238 -7.50 1.70 17.79
C GLU A 238 -7.81 1.82 16.30
N SER A 239 -9.05 2.12 15.91
CA SER A 239 -9.46 2.33 14.53
C SER A 239 -10.69 3.22 14.46
N GLY A 240 -10.72 4.15 13.50
CA GLY A 240 -11.84 5.06 13.30
C GLY A 240 -11.56 6.12 12.23
N PRO A 241 -12.46 7.13 12.10
CA PRO A 241 -12.21 8.31 11.29
C PRO A 241 -10.90 9.00 11.70
N VAL A 242 -10.15 9.50 10.73
CA VAL A 242 -8.84 10.14 11.01
C VAL A 242 -8.97 11.33 11.94
N ASP A 243 -10.02 12.15 11.76
CA ASP A 243 -10.27 13.32 12.61
C ASP A 243 -10.43 12.92 14.08
N ASP A 244 -11.13 11.82 14.37
CA ASP A 244 -11.34 11.33 15.74
C ASP A 244 -10.02 10.81 16.34
N LEU A 245 -9.26 10.03 15.58
CA LEU A 245 -7.95 9.50 16.00
C LEU A 245 -6.93 10.60 16.32
N LEU A 246 -7.00 11.74 15.61
CA LEU A 246 -6.07 12.86 15.80
C LEU A 246 -6.52 13.82 16.90
N THR A 247 -7.83 14.02 17.09
CA THR A 247 -8.35 15.01 18.06
C THR A 247 -8.72 14.41 19.40
N THR A 248 -9.22 13.16 19.42
CA THR A 248 -9.70 12.49 20.62
C THR A 248 -9.19 11.05 20.75
N PRO A 249 -7.85 10.83 20.68
CA PRO A 249 -7.28 9.48 20.72
C PRO A 249 -7.65 8.75 22.03
N GLU A 250 -8.15 7.53 21.90
CA GLU A 250 -8.62 6.74 23.05
C GLU A 250 -7.45 6.01 23.74
N THR A 251 -6.48 5.48 22.95
CA THR A 251 -5.38 4.69 23.52
C THR A 251 -4.17 5.55 23.89
N ALA A 252 -3.37 5.06 24.84
CA ALA A 252 -2.13 5.73 25.23
C ALA A 252 -1.11 5.80 24.08
N LEU A 253 -1.08 4.74 23.23
CA LEU A 253 -0.19 4.69 22.07
C LEU A 253 -0.58 5.74 21.03
N THR A 254 -1.86 5.83 20.68
CA THR A 254 -2.33 6.82 19.70
C THR A 254 -2.05 8.24 20.18
N ARG A 255 -2.30 8.53 21.48
CA ARG A 255 -1.94 9.82 22.08
C ARG A 255 -0.46 10.13 21.93
N ALA A 256 0.42 9.19 22.27
CA ALA A 256 1.85 9.36 22.16
C ALA A 256 2.30 9.62 20.70
N LEU A 257 1.67 8.95 19.72
CA LEU A 257 1.94 9.18 18.30
C LEU A 257 1.48 10.58 17.85
N VAL A 258 0.32 11.05 18.31
CA VAL A 258 -0.22 12.38 18.01
C VAL A 258 0.65 13.46 18.65
N ASP A 259 0.98 13.31 19.93
CA ASP A 259 1.84 14.28 20.68
C ASP A 259 3.22 14.43 20.02
N ALA A 260 3.81 13.32 19.53
CA ALA A 260 5.10 13.36 18.84
C ALA A 260 5.10 14.14 17.52
N VAL A 261 3.93 14.32 16.90
CA VAL A 261 3.78 15.14 15.67
C VAL A 261 3.51 16.61 15.99
N LEU A 262 2.79 16.87 17.09
CA LEU A 262 2.43 18.23 17.52
C LEU A 262 3.57 18.97 18.22
N GLU A 263 4.55 18.25 18.80
CA GLU A 263 5.78 18.87 19.30
C GLU A 263 6.76 19.08 18.12
N PRO A 264 6.93 20.33 17.61
CA PRO A 264 8.00 20.59 16.68
C PRO A 264 9.32 20.30 17.44
N ALA A 265 10.17 19.44 16.87
CA ALA A 265 11.48 19.14 17.42
C ALA A 265 12.11 20.42 17.93
N ALA A 266 12.26 20.54 19.24
CA ALA A 266 12.95 21.70 19.84
C ALA A 266 14.32 21.75 19.17
N VAL A 267 14.55 22.81 18.39
CA VAL A 267 15.81 23.07 17.72
C VAL A 267 16.86 23.05 18.80
N ALA A 268 17.64 21.96 18.85
CA ALA A 268 18.84 21.92 19.70
C ALA A 268 19.77 23.01 19.18
N SER A 269 19.82 24.09 19.96
CA SER A 269 20.70 25.23 19.79
C SER A 269 22.16 24.87 20.11
#